data_000d1e4189b351766e92240785428d7d
#
_entry.id   000d1e4189b351766e92240785428d7d
#
_cell.length_a   1.000
_cell.length_b   1.000
_cell.length_c   1.000
_cell.angle_alpha   90.00
_cell.angle_beta   90.00
_cell.angle_gamma   90.00
#
_symmetry.space_group_name_H-M   'P 1'
#
loop_
_entity.id
_entity.type
_entity.pdbx_description
1 polymer ?
#
loop_
_entity_poly.entity_id
_entity_poly.type
_entity_poly.pdbx_seq_one_letter_code
_entity_poly.pdbx_strand_id
1 'polypeptide(L)'
;MKKLSELFSKAPPAPAAVIPDPAPAPASRTGHGIVWLGLAMKIFQSGKALKVVLAGVAVSGWTVLYSLPFALAITATLVFHEWGHLRAMRRFGIPTKGMYLIPFVGGIAVGEQARTHWEDVYISMMGPVYGLVMTIACYLLYLATSNHLVGLVASVSALVNVFNLLPIHPLDGGRVVKALVFSGRRRWAIFALIAASAVFFAVSMMLGLALLTFFIVIGAIDLLASWRQIAADAKTPLNRYGILFSAAWYLLTIALFIGIIVLIADSRLPGSEIAVRILQS
;
A
#
# COMPACT_ATOMS: atom_id res chain seq x y z
N MET A 1 -14.94 16.36 3.12
CA MET A 1 -13.52 16.03 2.84
C MET A 1 -12.72 17.25 2.37
N LYS A 2 -13.18 18.11 1.42
CA LYS A 2 -12.52 19.39 1.12
C LYS A 2 -12.25 20.23 2.39
N LYS A 3 -13.24 20.36 3.29
CA LYS A 3 -13.09 21.06 4.58
C LYS A 3 -11.99 20.47 5.49
N LEU A 4 -11.79 19.15 5.48
CA LEU A 4 -10.74 18.52 6.27
C LEU A 4 -9.34 18.74 5.65
N SER A 5 -9.22 18.79 4.31
CA SER A 5 -7.95 19.12 3.67
C SER A 5 -7.52 20.56 3.95
N GLU A 6 -8.49 21.48 4.04
CA GLU A 6 -8.24 22.89 4.39
C GLU A 6 -7.78 23.07 5.84
N LEU A 7 -8.30 22.28 6.77
CA LEU A 7 -7.89 22.31 8.19
C LEU A 7 -6.43 21.90 8.41
N PHE A 8 -5.91 21.00 7.55
CA PHE A 8 -4.59 20.42 7.72
C PHE A 8 -3.53 20.93 6.74
N SER A 9 -3.92 21.72 5.74
CA SER A 9 -3.01 22.33 4.75
C SER A 9 -2.65 23.77 5.08
N LYS A 10 -1.45 24.20 4.70
CA LYS A 10 -0.97 25.58 4.89
C LYS A 10 -1.56 26.57 3.89
N ALA A 11 -2.09 26.11 2.77
CA ALA A 11 -2.71 26.91 1.73
C ALA A 11 -3.90 26.16 1.11
N PRO A 12 -4.90 26.87 0.59
CA PRO A 12 -6.00 26.24 -0.15
C PRO A 12 -5.45 25.59 -1.44
N PRO A 13 -6.03 24.46 -1.87
CA PRO A 13 -5.64 23.83 -3.14
C PRO A 13 -5.88 24.78 -4.30
N ALA A 14 -4.89 24.94 -5.17
CA ALA A 14 -5.02 25.70 -6.40
C ALA A 14 -6.14 25.11 -7.28
N PRO A 15 -6.93 25.94 -7.99
CA PRO A 15 -7.94 25.43 -8.91
C PRO A 15 -7.26 24.56 -9.98
N ALA A 16 -7.88 23.42 -10.28
CA ALA A 16 -7.39 22.47 -11.27
C ALA A 16 -7.31 23.16 -12.65
N ALA A 17 -6.12 23.16 -13.25
CA ALA A 17 -5.94 23.58 -14.64
C ALA A 17 -6.75 22.63 -15.54
N VAL A 18 -7.65 23.18 -16.34
CA VAL A 18 -8.38 22.46 -17.38
C VAL A 18 -7.39 22.21 -18.52
N ILE A 19 -6.96 20.96 -18.65
CA ILE A 19 -6.16 20.54 -19.82
C ILE A 19 -7.16 20.18 -20.93
N PRO A 20 -7.06 20.82 -22.12
CA PRO A 20 -7.95 20.47 -23.23
C PRO A 20 -7.64 19.06 -23.76
N ASP A 21 -8.72 18.34 -24.13
CA ASP A 21 -8.63 17.00 -24.70
C ASP A 21 -7.81 16.96 -26.00
N PRO A 22 -6.92 15.97 -26.17
CA PRO A 22 -6.19 15.78 -27.42
C PRO A 22 -7.13 15.33 -28.54
N ALA A 23 -6.95 15.91 -29.73
CA ALA A 23 -7.71 15.63 -30.93
C ALA A 23 -7.64 14.15 -31.36
N PRO A 24 -8.73 13.56 -31.92
CA PRO A 24 -8.76 12.16 -32.32
C PRO A 24 -7.87 11.87 -33.54
N ALA A 25 -7.05 10.81 -33.44
CA ALA A 25 -6.21 10.34 -34.53
C ALA A 25 -7.00 9.57 -35.62
N PRO A 26 -6.58 9.62 -36.90
CA PRO A 26 -7.33 9.04 -38.01
C PRO A 26 -7.34 7.50 -38.03
N ALA A 27 -8.48 6.92 -38.39
CA ALA A 27 -8.70 5.47 -38.47
C ALA A 27 -8.03 4.86 -39.70
N SER A 28 -7.20 3.82 -39.52
CA SER A 28 -6.70 2.98 -40.62
C SER A 28 -7.44 1.63 -40.69
N ARG A 29 -7.85 1.28 -41.92
CA ARG A 29 -8.52 0.00 -42.26
C ARG A 29 -7.48 -1.08 -42.53
N THR A 30 -7.51 -2.20 -41.86
CA THR A 30 -6.82 -3.44 -42.29
C THR A 30 -7.51 -4.72 -41.80
N GLY A 31 -7.46 -5.68 -42.65
CA GLY A 31 -7.99 -7.02 -42.85
C GLY A 31 -8.34 -7.98 -41.70
N HIS A 32 -9.26 -8.91 -42.00
CA HIS A 32 -9.96 -9.84 -41.08
C HIS A 32 -9.10 -10.92 -40.42
N GLY A 33 -7.84 -11.13 -40.81
CA GLY A 33 -6.92 -12.07 -40.15
C GLY A 33 -6.31 -11.56 -38.84
N ILE A 34 -6.40 -10.28 -38.56
CA ILE A 34 -5.80 -9.59 -37.40
C ILE A 34 -6.81 -9.41 -36.27
N VAL A 35 -8.08 -9.72 -36.50
CA VAL A 35 -9.17 -9.46 -35.53
C VAL A 35 -8.99 -10.25 -34.23
N TRP A 36 -8.59 -11.51 -34.30
CA TRP A 36 -8.36 -12.35 -33.12
C TRP A 36 -7.09 -11.97 -32.37
N LEU A 37 -6.02 -11.61 -33.07
CA LEU A 37 -4.79 -11.11 -32.48
C LEU A 37 -5.03 -9.73 -31.88
N GLY A 38 -5.80 -8.88 -32.57
CA GLY A 38 -6.23 -7.58 -32.07
C GLY A 38 -7.19 -7.68 -30.87
N LEU A 39 -8.08 -8.68 -30.83
CA LEU A 39 -8.95 -8.94 -29.70
C LEU A 39 -8.17 -9.47 -28.50
N ALA A 40 -7.26 -10.40 -28.72
CA ALA A 40 -6.33 -10.89 -27.69
C ALA A 40 -5.43 -9.76 -27.17
N MET A 41 -4.88 -8.92 -28.05
CA MET A 41 -4.12 -7.73 -27.66
C MET A 41 -4.99 -6.69 -26.96
N LYS A 42 -6.25 -6.46 -27.39
CA LYS A 42 -7.18 -5.57 -26.68
C LYS A 42 -7.58 -6.11 -25.31
N ILE A 43 -7.77 -7.41 -25.16
CA ILE A 43 -8.02 -8.07 -23.86
C ILE A 43 -6.76 -7.92 -22.98
N PHE A 44 -5.56 -8.11 -23.55
CA PHE A 44 -4.29 -7.88 -22.86
C PHE A 44 -4.06 -6.39 -22.53
N GLN A 45 -4.39 -5.49 -23.48
CA GLN A 45 -4.33 -4.02 -23.29
C GLN A 45 -5.41 -3.48 -22.36
N SER A 46 -6.54 -4.19 -22.17
CA SER A 46 -7.61 -3.76 -21.23
C SER A 46 -7.16 -3.77 -19.76
N GLY A 47 -5.97 -4.27 -19.45
CA GLY A 47 -5.44 -4.41 -18.09
C GLY A 47 -6.23 -5.40 -17.20
N LYS A 48 -7.40 -5.87 -17.63
CA LYS A 48 -8.25 -6.82 -16.88
C LYS A 48 -7.65 -8.22 -16.91
N ALA A 49 -7.25 -8.69 -18.09
CA ALA A 49 -6.60 -9.99 -18.23
C ALA A 49 -5.28 -10.04 -17.45
N LEU A 50 -4.46 -8.99 -17.54
CA LEU A 50 -3.21 -8.90 -16.78
C LEU A 50 -3.47 -8.98 -15.27
N LYS A 51 -4.50 -8.32 -14.75
CA LYS A 51 -4.87 -8.39 -13.32
C LYS A 51 -5.23 -9.80 -12.88
N VAL A 52 -6.03 -10.51 -13.70
CA VAL A 52 -6.44 -11.90 -13.41
C VAL A 52 -5.23 -12.84 -13.47
N VAL A 53 -4.37 -12.70 -14.47
CA VAL A 53 -3.15 -13.51 -14.60
C VAL A 53 -2.23 -13.28 -13.42
N LEU A 54 -1.93 -12.03 -13.07
CA LEU A 54 -1.08 -11.70 -11.92
C LEU A 54 -1.65 -12.24 -10.60
N ALA A 55 -2.95 -12.08 -10.38
CA ALA A 55 -3.62 -12.64 -9.21
C ALA A 55 -3.54 -14.18 -9.18
N GLY A 56 -3.77 -14.84 -10.31
CA GLY A 56 -3.64 -16.30 -10.43
C GLY A 56 -2.22 -16.79 -10.14
N VAL A 57 -1.20 -16.12 -10.69
CA VAL A 57 0.21 -16.45 -10.42
C VAL A 57 0.55 -16.19 -8.95
N ALA A 58 0.04 -15.12 -8.34
CA ALA A 58 0.26 -14.83 -6.93
C ALA A 58 -0.34 -15.93 -6.03
N VAL A 59 -1.61 -16.29 -6.24
CA VAL A 59 -2.27 -17.35 -5.49
C VAL A 59 -1.55 -18.69 -5.69
N SER A 60 -1.20 -19.05 -6.92
CA SER A 60 -0.48 -20.29 -7.21
C SER A 60 0.89 -20.33 -6.52
N GLY A 61 1.65 -19.25 -6.61
CA GLY A 61 2.96 -19.14 -5.96
C GLY A 61 2.88 -19.30 -4.44
N TRP A 62 1.96 -18.58 -3.78
CA TRP A 62 1.75 -18.72 -2.34
C TRP A 62 1.23 -20.10 -1.95
N THR A 63 0.41 -20.75 -2.81
CA THR A 63 -0.08 -22.11 -2.57
C THR A 63 1.05 -23.13 -2.60
N VAL A 64 1.98 -22.99 -3.56
CA VAL A 64 3.15 -23.89 -3.68
C VAL A 64 4.10 -23.72 -2.50
N LEU A 65 4.35 -22.48 -2.06
CA LEU A 65 5.30 -22.20 -0.97
C LEU A 65 4.74 -22.54 0.42
N TYR A 66 3.44 -22.39 0.64
CA TYR A 66 2.85 -22.54 1.95
C TYR A 66 1.63 -23.46 1.94
N SER A 67 0.45 -22.94 1.54
CA SER A 67 -0.80 -23.71 1.41
C SER A 67 -1.87 -22.89 0.70
N LEU A 68 -2.89 -23.54 0.15
CA LEU A 68 -4.04 -22.86 -0.44
C LEU A 68 -4.80 -21.95 0.54
N PRO A 69 -5.10 -22.38 1.78
CA PRO A 69 -5.74 -21.50 2.77
C PRO A 69 -4.93 -20.24 3.05
N PHE A 70 -3.60 -20.35 3.17
CA PHE A 70 -2.71 -19.22 3.36
C PHE A 70 -2.71 -18.30 2.13
N ALA A 71 -2.61 -18.85 0.91
CA ALA A 71 -2.66 -18.09 -0.34
C ALA A 71 -3.95 -17.30 -0.47
N LEU A 72 -5.09 -17.88 -0.10
CA LEU A 72 -6.38 -17.20 -0.10
C LEU A 72 -6.47 -16.12 0.97
N ALA A 73 -5.96 -16.38 2.18
CA ALA A 73 -5.95 -15.41 3.28
C ALA A 73 -5.11 -14.17 2.93
N ILE A 74 -3.89 -14.35 2.43
CA ILE A 74 -3.03 -13.22 2.03
C ILE A 74 -3.62 -12.45 0.84
N THR A 75 -4.19 -13.16 -0.14
CA THR A 75 -4.83 -12.53 -1.30
C THR A 75 -6.05 -11.70 -0.89
N ALA A 76 -6.93 -12.24 -0.05
CA ALA A 76 -8.08 -11.51 0.47
C ALA A 76 -7.65 -10.28 1.26
N THR A 77 -6.62 -10.42 2.10
CA THR A 77 -6.04 -9.30 2.87
C THR A 77 -5.53 -8.20 1.95
N LEU A 78 -4.72 -8.55 0.96
CA LEU A 78 -4.17 -7.57 0.00
C LEU A 78 -5.27 -6.87 -0.80
N VAL A 79 -6.26 -7.60 -1.30
CA VAL A 79 -7.40 -7.02 -2.02
C VAL A 79 -8.16 -6.02 -1.15
N PHE A 80 -8.43 -6.36 0.11
CA PHE A 80 -9.18 -5.50 1.01
C PHE A 80 -8.37 -4.25 1.42
N HIS A 81 -7.08 -4.40 1.64
CA HIS A 81 -6.13 -3.33 1.88
C HIS A 81 -6.08 -2.35 0.69
N GLU A 82 -5.82 -2.85 -0.53
CA GLU A 82 -5.76 -2.02 -1.74
C GLU A 82 -7.10 -1.34 -2.05
N TRP A 83 -8.21 -1.99 -1.70
CA TRP A 83 -9.53 -1.37 -1.84
C TRP A 83 -9.67 -0.12 -0.96
N GLY A 84 -9.06 -0.12 0.24
CA GLY A 84 -8.97 1.05 1.10
C GLY A 84 -8.33 2.24 0.39
N HIS A 85 -7.17 2.03 -0.27
CA HIS A 85 -6.49 3.05 -1.06
C HIS A 85 -7.34 3.56 -2.23
N LEU A 86 -7.91 2.65 -3.01
CA LEU A 86 -8.76 3.02 -4.16
C LEU A 86 -9.98 3.84 -3.73
N ARG A 87 -10.60 3.46 -2.60
CA ARG A 87 -11.74 4.21 -2.08
C ARG A 87 -11.33 5.61 -1.61
N ALA A 88 -10.15 5.72 -1.00
CA ALA A 88 -9.60 7.01 -0.60
C ALA A 88 -9.28 7.90 -1.81
N MET A 89 -8.61 7.37 -2.84
CA MET A 89 -8.35 8.10 -4.09
C MET A 89 -9.63 8.61 -4.73
N ARG A 90 -10.64 7.75 -4.88
CA ARG A 90 -11.96 8.12 -5.43
C ARG A 90 -12.63 9.22 -4.61
N ARG A 91 -12.48 9.20 -3.28
CA ARG A 91 -13.05 10.22 -2.40
C ARG A 91 -12.45 11.60 -2.62
N PHE A 92 -11.20 11.68 -3.07
CA PHE A 92 -10.53 12.92 -3.49
C PHE A 92 -10.73 13.25 -4.97
N GLY A 93 -11.47 12.43 -5.72
CA GLY A 93 -11.67 12.61 -7.16
C GLY A 93 -10.40 12.33 -7.98
N ILE A 94 -9.48 11.51 -7.43
CA ILE A 94 -8.26 11.09 -8.13
C ILE A 94 -8.62 9.94 -9.07
N PRO A 95 -8.35 10.06 -10.39
CA PRO A 95 -8.58 8.99 -11.34
C PRO A 95 -7.79 7.73 -10.98
N THR A 96 -8.45 6.58 -10.99
CA THR A 96 -7.82 5.30 -10.63
C THR A 96 -7.88 4.31 -11.79
N LYS A 97 -6.78 3.58 -12.03
CA LYS A 97 -6.69 2.48 -12.99
C LYS A 97 -7.04 1.12 -12.35
N GLY A 98 -7.28 1.11 -11.04
CA GLY A 98 -7.62 -0.08 -10.25
C GLY A 98 -6.43 -0.65 -9.49
N MET A 99 -6.56 -1.90 -9.02
CA MET A 99 -5.50 -2.60 -8.28
C MET A 99 -4.86 -3.70 -9.11
N TYR A 100 -3.60 -3.99 -8.81
CA TYR A 100 -2.83 -5.12 -9.35
C TYR A 100 -2.25 -5.89 -8.17
N LEU A 101 -2.36 -7.21 -8.19
CA LEU A 101 -1.67 -8.09 -7.26
C LEU A 101 -0.40 -8.58 -7.93
N ILE A 102 0.75 -8.19 -7.40
CA ILE A 102 2.06 -8.61 -7.93
C ILE A 102 2.53 -9.78 -7.08
N PRO A 103 2.81 -10.95 -7.69
CA PRO A 103 3.29 -12.12 -6.97
C PRO A 103 4.49 -11.77 -6.08
N PHE A 104 4.46 -12.19 -4.82
CA PHE A 104 5.50 -12.00 -3.79
C PHE A 104 5.83 -10.55 -3.40
N VAL A 105 5.34 -9.55 -4.13
CA VAL A 105 5.56 -8.13 -3.83
C VAL A 105 4.40 -7.55 -3.03
N GLY A 106 3.15 -7.92 -3.38
CA GLY A 106 1.96 -7.42 -2.72
C GLY A 106 0.92 -6.85 -3.68
N GLY A 107 0.02 -6.01 -3.16
CA GLY A 107 -0.94 -5.25 -3.95
C GLY A 107 -0.41 -3.86 -4.31
N ILE A 108 -0.88 -3.32 -5.42
CA ILE A 108 -0.62 -1.92 -5.83
C ILE A 108 -1.91 -1.31 -6.34
N ALA A 109 -2.41 -0.28 -5.64
CA ALA A 109 -3.47 0.59 -6.15
C ALA A 109 -2.87 1.64 -7.08
N VAL A 110 -3.25 1.62 -8.34
CA VAL A 110 -2.73 2.54 -9.36
C VAL A 110 -3.71 3.68 -9.59
N GLY A 111 -3.22 4.90 -9.43
CA GLY A 111 -3.95 6.14 -9.68
C GLY A 111 -3.00 7.29 -10.02
N GLU A 112 -3.56 8.47 -10.25
CA GLU A 112 -2.77 9.69 -10.37
C GLU A 112 -2.20 10.11 -9.01
N GLN A 113 -1.22 11.02 -9.05
CA GLN A 113 -0.58 11.51 -7.82
C GLN A 113 -1.53 12.40 -7.01
N ALA A 114 -1.44 12.29 -5.70
CA ALA A 114 -2.09 13.20 -4.76
C ALA A 114 -1.58 14.63 -4.95
N ARG A 115 -2.45 15.61 -4.72
CA ARG A 115 -2.16 17.05 -4.89
C ARG A 115 -1.58 17.70 -3.64
N THR A 116 -1.87 17.12 -2.48
CA THR A 116 -1.44 17.63 -1.17
C THR A 116 -0.82 16.52 -0.33
N HIS A 117 0.04 16.87 0.62
CA HIS A 117 0.57 15.90 1.58
C HIS A 117 -0.53 15.30 2.49
N TRP A 118 -1.64 16.01 2.71
CA TRP A 118 -2.79 15.46 3.41
C TRP A 118 -3.46 14.32 2.63
N GLU A 119 -3.65 14.50 1.32
CA GLU A 119 -4.17 13.43 0.46
C GLU A 119 -3.24 12.22 0.46
N ASP A 120 -1.90 12.43 0.38
CA ASP A 120 -0.92 11.34 0.48
C ASP A 120 -1.05 10.55 1.79
N VAL A 121 -1.11 11.25 2.93
CA VAL A 121 -1.29 10.61 4.25
C VAL A 121 -2.60 9.85 4.29
N TYR A 122 -3.71 10.49 3.91
CA TYR A 122 -5.03 9.88 4.00
C TYR A 122 -5.12 8.62 3.12
N ILE A 123 -4.66 8.71 1.87
CA ILE A 123 -4.65 7.58 0.94
C ILE A 123 -3.80 6.44 1.52
N SER A 124 -2.58 6.73 1.96
CA SER A 124 -1.67 5.73 2.51
C SER A 124 -2.21 5.08 3.80
N MET A 125 -2.90 5.82 4.65
CA MET A 125 -3.47 5.28 5.89
C MET A 125 -4.73 4.44 5.65
N MET A 126 -5.48 4.67 4.56
CA MET A 126 -6.75 3.96 4.35
C MET A 126 -6.59 2.48 4.00
N GLY A 127 -5.48 2.06 3.39
CA GLY A 127 -5.16 0.64 3.26
C GLY A 127 -5.06 -0.06 4.62
N PRO A 128 -4.13 0.36 5.48
CA PRO A 128 -4.01 -0.16 6.84
C PRO A 128 -5.29 -0.04 7.70
N VAL A 129 -6.06 1.05 7.57
CA VAL A 129 -7.34 1.21 8.30
C VAL A 129 -8.36 0.14 7.87
N TYR A 130 -8.50 -0.12 6.58
CA TYR A 130 -9.35 -1.21 6.10
C TYR A 130 -8.81 -2.56 6.57
N GLY A 131 -7.51 -2.78 6.51
CA GLY A 131 -6.86 -3.95 7.06
C GLY A 131 -7.13 -4.13 8.56
N LEU A 132 -7.10 -3.06 9.35
CA LEU A 132 -7.42 -3.08 10.77
C LEU A 132 -8.86 -3.53 11.03
N VAL A 133 -9.82 -2.99 10.28
CA VAL A 133 -11.23 -3.41 10.35
C VAL A 133 -11.37 -4.89 10.04
N MET A 134 -10.73 -5.37 8.98
CA MET A 134 -10.74 -6.81 8.61
C MET A 134 -10.10 -7.66 9.70
N THR A 135 -8.95 -7.25 10.23
CA THR A 135 -8.24 -7.97 11.30
C THR A 135 -9.10 -8.10 12.54
N ILE A 136 -9.70 -7.00 13.01
CA ILE A 136 -10.58 -7.00 14.20
C ILE A 136 -11.81 -7.89 13.95
N ALA A 137 -12.48 -7.72 12.82
CA ALA A 137 -13.67 -8.48 12.47
C ALA A 137 -13.38 -9.99 12.42
N CYS A 138 -12.28 -10.39 11.77
CA CYS A 138 -11.87 -11.80 11.70
C CYS A 138 -11.44 -12.33 13.08
N TYR A 139 -10.74 -11.54 13.89
CA TYR A 139 -10.35 -11.95 15.23
C TYR A 139 -11.55 -12.18 16.13
N LEU A 140 -12.52 -11.25 16.15
CA LEU A 140 -13.76 -11.42 16.92
C LEU A 140 -14.58 -12.62 16.45
N LEU A 141 -14.68 -12.82 15.13
CA LEU A 141 -15.36 -13.97 14.55
C LEU A 141 -14.65 -15.29 14.91
N TYR A 142 -13.31 -15.29 14.96
CA TYR A 142 -12.54 -16.43 15.44
C TYR A 142 -12.87 -16.76 16.92
N LEU A 143 -12.89 -15.75 17.79
CA LEU A 143 -13.25 -15.94 19.20
C LEU A 143 -14.67 -16.54 19.38
N ALA A 144 -15.60 -16.15 18.49
CA ALA A 144 -16.98 -16.65 18.53
C ALA A 144 -17.16 -18.05 17.94
N THR A 145 -16.34 -18.43 16.93
CA THR A 145 -16.57 -19.66 16.14
C THR A 145 -15.49 -20.71 16.27
N SER A 146 -14.33 -20.33 16.82
CA SER A 146 -13.10 -21.14 16.85
C SER A 146 -12.66 -21.64 15.45
N ASN A 147 -13.07 -20.96 14.39
CA ASN A 147 -12.75 -21.35 13.03
C ASN A 147 -11.32 -20.96 12.67
N HIS A 148 -10.46 -21.96 12.48
CA HIS A 148 -9.03 -21.78 12.21
C HIS A 148 -8.72 -20.98 10.94
N LEU A 149 -9.56 -21.06 9.90
CA LEU A 149 -9.37 -20.29 8.67
C LEU A 149 -9.60 -18.79 8.92
N VAL A 150 -10.59 -18.45 9.71
CA VAL A 150 -10.86 -17.06 10.11
C VAL A 150 -9.73 -16.51 10.98
N GLY A 151 -9.20 -17.32 11.90
CA GLY A 151 -8.03 -16.99 12.70
C GLY A 151 -6.78 -16.76 11.85
N LEU A 152 -6.57 -17.61 10.84
CA LEU A 152 -5.48 -17.43 9.87
C LEU A 152 -5.60 -16.09 9.13
N VAL A 153 -6.80 -15.74 8.66
CA VAL A 153 -7.03 -14.42 7.98
C VAL A 153 -6.72 -13.26 8.94
N ALA A 154 -7.14 -13.34 10.21
CA ALA A 154 -6.84 -12.29 11.19
C ALA A 154 -5.33 -12.12 11.39
N SER A 155 -4.57 -13.22 11.55
CA SER A 155 -3.11 -13.20 11.73
C SER A 155 -2.39 -12.67 10.52
N VAL A 156 -2.71 -13.16 9.32
CA VAL A 156 -2.12 -12.71 8.05
C VAL A 156 -2.43 -11.24 7.80
N SER A 157 -3.68 -10.82 8.05
CA SER A 157 -4.08 -9.43 7.88
C SER A 157 -3.32 -8.50 8.83
N ALA A 158 -3.18 -8.86 10.10
CA ALA A 158 -2.40 -8.08 11.06
C ALA A 158 -0.95 -7.90 10.59
N LEU A 159 -0.30 -9.01 10.21
CA LEU A 159 1.10 -9.00 9.78
C LEU A 159 1.32 -8.17 8.52
N VAL A 160 0.52 -8.38 7.47
CA VAL A 160 0.63 -7.66 6.19
C VAL A 160 0.46 -6.15 6.40
N ASN A 161 -0.49 -5.74 7.24
CA ASN A 161 -0.74 -4.32 7.48
C ASN A 161 0.33 -3.66 8.35
N VAL A 162 0.86 -4.36 9.38
CA VAL A 162 2.01 -3.85 10.15
C VAL A 162 3.24 -3.70 9.25
N PHE A 163 3.47 -4.68 8.37
CA PHE A 163 4.55 -4.60 7.40
C PHE A 163 4.42 -3.36 6.49
N ASN A 164 3.21 -3.09 5.97
CA ASN A 164 2.95 -1.90 5.16
C ASN A 164 3.07 -0.58 5.95
N LEU A 165 2.93 -0.62 7.27
CA LEU A 165 3.13 0.56 8.13
C LEU A 165 4.59 0.81 8.51
N LEU A 166 5.55 -0.01 8.07
CA LEU A 166 6.97 0.29 8.30
C LEU A 166 7.35 1.62 7.62
N PRO A 167 8.19 2.45 8.26
CA PRO A 167 8.58 3.77 7.74
C PRO A 167 9.60 3.67 6.60
N ILE A 168 9.36 2.78 5.64
CA ILE A 168 10.24 2.42 4.52
C ILE A 168 9.49 2.67 3.21
N HIS A 169 10.07 3.48 2.32
CA HIS A 169 9.53 3.64 0.97
C HIS A 169 9.75 2.33 0.17
N PRO A 170 8.81 1.83 -0.65
CA PRO A 170 7.55 2.45 -1.07
C PRO A 170 6.32 2.07 -0.22
N LEU A 171 6.49 1.45 0.95
CA LEU A 171 5.40 1.03 1.82
C LEU A 171 4.55 2.24 2.28
N ASP A 172 3.35 1.99 2.74
CA ASP A 172 2.42 3.05 3.16
C ASP A 172 2.97 3.89 4.31
N GLY A 173 3.59 3.25 5.31
CA GLY A 173 4.25 3.94 6.41
C GLY A 173 5.36 4.88 5.92
N GLY A 174 6.15 4.46 4.94
CA GLY A 174 7.17 5.30 4.30
C GLY A 174 6.57 6.51 3.58
N ARG A 175 5.42 6.35 2.93
CA ARG A 175 4.69 7.46 2.27
C ARG A 175 4.14 8.45 3.29
N VAL A 176 3.60 7.97 4.42
CA VAL A 176 3.14 8.82 5.53
C VAL A 176 4.31 9.59 6.11
N VAL A 177 5.41 8.92 6.47
CA VAL A 177 6.61 9.57 7.03
C VAL A 177 7.18 10.59 6.04
N LYS A 178 7.23 10.26 4.75
CA LYS A 178 7.62 11.20 3.70
C LYS A 178 6.76 12.47 3.74
N ALA A 179 5.44 12.35 3.75
CA ALA A 179 4.53 13.50 3.78
C ALA A 179 4.71 14.36 5.04
N LEU A 180 4.91 13.74 6.23
CA LEU A 180 5.17 14.43 7.49
C LEU A 180 6.48 15.23 7.46
N VAL A 181 7.57 14.58 7.06
CA VAL A 181 8.91 15.17 7.07
C VAL A 181 9.04 16.28 6.04
N PHE A 182 8.48 16.10 4.83
CA PHE A 182 8.47 17.13 3.77
C PHE A 182 7.57 18.33 4.09
N SER A 183 6.58 18.16 4.96
CA SER A 183 5.77 19.29 5.46
C SER A 183 6.50 20.16 6.47
N GLY A 184 7.57 19.65 7.11
CA GLY A 184 8.41 20.36 8.06
C GLY A 184 9.58 21.11 7.39
N ARG A 185 10.80 20.60 7.58
CA ARG A 185 12.06 21.15 7.03
C ARG A 185 12.56 20.29 5.86
N ARG A 186 12.23 20.69 4.64
CA ARG A 186 12.47 19.95 3.39
C ARG A 186 13.91 19.45 3.19
N ARG A 187 14.91 20.20 3.61
CA ARG A 187 16.33 19.83 3.42
C ARG A 187 16.76 18.61 4.25
N TRP A 188 16.27 18.49 5.47
CA TRP A 188 16.60 17.39 6.38
C TRP A 188 15.77 16.14 6.16
N ALA A 189 14.64 16.27 5.45
CA ALA A 189 13.69 15.20 5.20
C ALA A 189 14.32 14.01 4.48
N ILE A 190 15.07 14.27 3.42
CA ILE A 190 15.74 13.26 2.61
C ILE A 190 16.80 12.54 3.42
N PHE A 191 17.62 13.29 4.16
CA PHE A 191 18.65 12.70 5.03
C PHE A 191 18.03 11.81 6.11
N ALA A 192 16.92 12.23 6.73
CA ALA A 192 16.20 11.43 7.72
C ALA A 192 15.66 10.12 7.14
N LEU A 193 15.08 10.16 5.94
CA LEU A 193 14.57 8.96 5.25
C LEU A 193 15.70 8.01 4.86
N ILE A 194 16.81 8.52 4.34
CA ILE A 194 17.99 7.70 3.98
C ILE A 194 18.58 7.09 5.25
N ALA A 195 18.76 7.86 6.31
CA ALA A 195 19.29 7.37 7.59
C ALA A 195 18.38 6.29 8.19
N ALA A 196 17.05 6.51 8.19
CA ALA A 196 16.10 5.50 8.65
C ALA A 196 16.20 4.22 7.81
N SER A 197 16.24 4.34 6.48
CA SER A 197 16.40 3.18 5.58
C SER A 197 17.70 2.43 5.85
N ALA A 198 18.80 3.11 6.09
CA ALA A 198 20.09 2.50 6.42
C ALA A 198 20.07 1.74 7.77
N VAL A 199 19.42 2.32 8.79
CA VAL A 199 19.22 1.65 10.08
C VAL A 199 18.37 0.39 9.93
N PHE A 200 17.22 0.48 9.23
CA PHE A 200 16.37 -0.67 8.99
C PHE A 200 17.06 -1.74 8.14
N PHE A 201 17.88 -1.34 7.17
CA PHE A 201 18.71 -2.27 6.39
C PHE A 201 19.68 -3.04 7.29
N ALA A 202 20.44 -2.34 8.15
CA ALA A 202 21.36 -2.97 9.06
C ALA A 202 20.64 -3.96 10.01
N VAL A 203 19.51 -3.53 10.60
CA VAL A 203 18.71 -4.37 11.49
C VAL A 203 18.16 -5.59 10.74
N SER A 204 17.63 -5.43 9.53
CA SER A 204 17.07 -6.54 8.75
C SER A 204 18.15 -7.56 8.35
N MET A 205 19.35 -7.10 8.03
CA MET A 205 20.50 -7.99 7.77
C MET A 205 20.94 -8.75 9.03
N MET A 206 21.01 -8.07 10.18
CA MET A 206 21.37 -8.72 11.45
C MET A 206 20.35 -9.76 11.90
N LEU A 207 19.07 -9.55 11.60
CA LEU A 207 17.98 -10.47 11.95
C LEU A 207 17.71 -11.55 10.88
N GLY A 208 18.42 -11.52 9.74
CA GLY A 208 18.22 -12.47 8.64
C GLY A 208 16.88 -12.31 7.91
N LEU A 209 16.28 -11.10 7.95
CA LEU A 209 14.97 -10.82 7.36
C LEU A 209 15.11 -10.48 5.87
N ALA A 210 15.33 -11.51 5.02
CA ALA A 210 15.64 -11.35 3.60
C ALA A 210 14.56 -10.55 2.83
N LEU A 211 13.28 -10.83 3.07
CA LEU A 211 12.16 -10.14 2.43
C LEU A 211 12.14 -8.65 2.79
N LEU A 212 12.35 -8.33 4.08
CA LEU A 212 12.42 -6.93 4.54
C LEU A 212 13.62 -6.20 3.92
N THR A 213 14.79 -6.86 3.89
CA THR A 213 16.00 -6.33 3.24
C THR A 213 15.74 -6.01 1.76
N PHE A 214 15.09 -6.92 1.04
CA PHE A 214 14.71 -6.72 -0.37
C PHE A 214 13.84 -5.45 -0.56
N PHE A 215 12.80 -5.26 0.25
CA PHE A 215 11.96 -4.06 0.17
C PHE A 215 12.70 -2.78 0.52
N ILE A 216 13.61 -2.83 1.50
CA ILE A 216 14.42 -1.66 1.86
C ILE A 216 15.35 -1.27 0.70
N VAL A 217 15.98 -2.24 0.03
CA VAL A 217 16.84 -1.98 -1.13
C VAL A 217 16.05 -1.37 -2.29
N ILE A 218 14.90 -1.94 -2.63
CA ILE A 218 14.02 -1.39 -3.69
C ILE A 218 13.59 0.04 -3.33
N GLY A 219 13.16 0.26 -2.08
CA GLY A 219 12.75 1.58 -1.62
C GLY A 219 13.88 2.61 -1.63
N ALA A 220 15.10 2.20 -1.27
CA ALA A 220 16.28 3.06 -1.35
C ALA A 220 16.62 3.42 -2.81
N ILE A 221 16.56 2.45 -3.73
CA ILE A 221 16.76 2.70 -5.16
C ILE A 221 15.71 3.68 -5.70
N ASP A 222 14.43 3.47 -5.38
CA ASP A 222 13.36 4.36 -5.81
C ASP A 222 13.51 5.77 -5.23
N LEU A 223 13.86 5.89 -3.95
CA LEU A 223 14.15 7.16 -3.30
C LEU A 223 15.31 7.91 -3.97
N LEU A 224 16.38 7.20 -4.32
CA LEU A 224 17.55 7.76 -5.02
C LEU A 224 17.23 8.11 -6.47
N ALA A 225 16.47 7.30 -7.18
CA ALA A 225 16.07 7.56 -8.57
C ALA A 225 15.12 8.76 -8.67
N SER A 226 14.20 8.89 -7.73
CA SER A 226 13.17 9.94 -7.69
C SER A 226 13.56 11.17 -6.86
N TRP A 227 14.75 11.21 -6.29
CA TRP A 227 15.16 12.27 -5.35
C TRP A 227 15.01 13.70 -5.90
N ARG A 228 15.34 13.93 -7.18
CA ARG A 228 15.18 15.23 -7.82
C ARG A 228 13.71 15.63 -7.95
N GLN A 229 12.84 14.68 -8.30
CA GLN A 229 11.39 14.90 -8.39
C GLN A 229 10.80 15.13 -7.00
N ILE A 230 11.23 14.37 -6.00
CA ILE A 230 10.83 14.52 -4.61
C ILE A 230 11.27 15.89 -4.07
N ALA A 231 12.50 16.32 -4.39
CA ALA A 231 13.00 17.64 -4.00
C ALA A 231 12.27 18.79 -4.71
N ALA A 232 11.72 18.55 -5.91
CA ALA A 232 10.91 19.50 -6.68
C ALA A 232 9.42 19.41 -6.39
N ASP A 233 8.97 18.46 -5.54
CA ASP A 233 7.55 18.22 -5.22
C ASP A 233 6.90 19.51 -4.68
N ALA A 234 5.98 20.06 -5.44
CA ALA A 234 5.27 21.30 -5.14
C ALA A 234 3.97 21.08 -4.34
N LYS A 235 3.77 19.89 -3.75
CA LYS A 235 2.56 19.58 -2.99
C LYS A 235 2.36 20.54 -1.82
N THR A 236 1.12 20.90 -1.57
CA THR A 236 0.74 21.71 -0.42
C THR A 236 1.14 21.00 0.87
N PRO A 237 2.01 21.60 1.71
CA PRO A 237 2.48 20.98 2.95
C PRO A 237 1.38 20.97 4.01
N LEU A 238 1.50 20.04 4.98
CA LEU A 238 0.67 20.02 6.17
C LEU A 238 0.99 21.21 7.08
N ASN A 239 -0.04 21.75 7.74
CA ASN A 239 0.15 22.67 8.86
C ASN A 239 0.53 21.89 10.15
N ARG A 240 0.80 22.60 11.25
CA ARG A 240 1.21 21.98 12.52
C ARG A 240 0.18 20.97 13.05
N TYR A 241 -1.09 21.28 12.94
CA TYR A 241 -2.18 20.38 13.36
C TYR A 241 -2.27 19.16 12.45
N GLY A 242 -2.11 19.34 11.15
CA GLY A 242 -2.06 18.24 10.17
C GLY A 242 -0.89 17.29 10.43
N ILE A 243 0.30 17.80 10.77
CA ILE A 243 1.46 17.00 11.13
C ILE A 243 1.17 16.19 12.41
N LEU A 244 0.69 16.86 13.48
CA LEU A 244 0.40 16.19 14.75
C LEU A 244 -0.69 15.14 14.61
N PHE A 245 -1.79 15.47 13.93
CA PHE A 245 -2.88 14.54 13.69
C PHE A 245 -2.42 13.33 12.89
N SER A 246 -1.70 13.54 11.80
CA SER A 246 -1.22 12.46 10.93
C SER A 246 -0.23 11.56 11.66
N ALA A 247 0.67 12.13 12.46
CA ALA A 247 1.61 11.37 13.27
C ALA A 247 0.88 10.56 14.36
N ALA A 248 -0.07 11.17 15.06
CA ALA A 248 -0.86 10.49 16.09
C ALA A 248 -1.69 9.35 15.48
N TRP A 249 -2.34 9.58 14.33
CA TRP A 249 -3.12 8.56 13.62
C TRP A 249 -2.23 7.39 13.18
N TYR A 250 -1.07 7.68 12.59
CA TYR A 250 -0.10 6.67 12.18
C TYR A 250 0.37 5.81 13.36
N LEU A 251 0.83 6.46 14.45
CA LEU A 251 1.33 5.76 15.64
C LEU A 251 0.22 4.96 16.34
N LEU A 252 -1.00 5.50 16.43
CA LEU A 252 -2.15 4.81 17.00
C LEU A 252 -2.48 3.55 16.18
N THR A 253 -2.48 3.65 14.85
CA THR A 253 -2.76 2.50 13.98
C THR A 253 -1.72 1.40 14.16
N ILE A 254 -0.44 1.74 14.26
CA ILE A 254 0.63 0.78 14.58
C ILE A 254 0.39 0.14 15.95
N ALA A 255 0.12 0.95 16.98
CA ALA A 255 -0.10 0.47 18.33
C ALA A 255 -1.29 -0.50 18.41
N LEU A 256 -2.39 -0.21 17.69
CA LEU A 256 -3.56 -1.10 17.60
C LEU A 256 -3.20 -2.43 16.95
N PHE A 257 -2.45 -2.43 15.84
CA PHE A 257 -2.00 -3.68 15.23
C PHE A 257 -1.08 -4.49 16.14
N ILE A 258 -0.11 -3.83 16.79
CA ILE A 258 0.78 -4.51 17.76
C ILE A 258 -0.05 -5.11 18.88
N GLY A 259 -1.01 -4.38 19.44
CA GLY A 259 -1.91 -4.89 20.47
C GLY A 259 -2.69 -6.13 20.01
N ILE A 260 -3.25 -6.10 18.79
CA ILE A 260 -3.97 -7.26 18.24
C ILE A 260 -3.01 -8.43 17.98
N ILE A 261 -1.79 -8.20 17.48
CA ILE A 261 -0.79 -9.26 17.29
C ILE A 261 -0.45 -9.92 18.63
N VAL A 262 -0.28 -9.15 19.69
CA VAL A 262 -0.04 -9.70 21.04
C VAL A 262 -1.23 -10.55 21.51
N LEU A 263 -2.46 -10.07 21.31
CA LEU A 263 -3.69 -10.84 21.65
C LEU A 263 -3.79 -12.12 20.82
N ILE A 264 -3.45 -12.07 19.54
CA ILE A 264 -3.41 -13.24 18.65
C ILE A 264 -2.35 -14.24 19.13
N ALA A 265 -1.15 -13.77 19.50
CA ALA A 265 -0.05 -14.61 19.97
C ALA A 265 -0.41 -15.33 21.28
N ASP A 266 -1.06 -14.63 22.21
CA ASP A 266 -1.51 -15.20 23.48
C ASP A 266 -2.64 -16.26 23.29
N SER A 267 -3.50 -16.07 22.28
CA SER A 267 -4.60 -16.98 21.97
C SER A 267 -4.20 -18.29 21.27
N ARG A 268 -2.91 -18.55 21.05
CA ARG A 268 -2.36 -19.73 20.34
C ARG A 268 -3.04 -20.02 19.00
N LEU A 269 -3.38 -19.00 18.26
CA LEU A 269 -4.03 -19.12 16.94
C LEU A 269 -3.18 -19.91 15.94
N PRO A 270 -3.80 -20.84 15.17
CA PRO A 270 -3.13 -21.49 14.05
C PRO A 270 -2.69 -20.43 13.03
N GLY A 271 -1.45 -20.51 12.61
CA GLY A 271 -0.87 -19.58 11.63
C GLY A 271 0.03 -18.49 12.22
N SER A 272 0.06 -18.29 13.54
CA SER A 272 1.05 -17.41 14.18
C SER A 272 2.49 -17.88 13.89
N GLU A 273 2.72 -19.19 13.81
CA GLU A 273 4.01 -19.78 13.43
C GLU A 273 4.39 -19.53 11.97
N ILE A 274 3.39 -19.49 11.06
CA ILE A 274 3.62 -19.21 9.64
C ILE A 274 4.05 -17.75 9.45
N ALA A 275 3.43 -16.84 10.19
CA ALA A 275 3.79 -15.42 10.16
C ALA A 275 5.26 -15.20 10.59
N VAL A 276 5.71 -15.91 11.62
CA VAL A 276 7.12 -15.87 12.08
C VAL A 276 8.06 -16.47 11.03
N ARG A 277 7.70 -17.60 10.42
CA ARG A 277 8.52 -18.22 9.35
C ARG A 277 8.66 -17.33 8.11
N ILE A 278 7.61 -16.62 7.71
CA ILE A 278 7.66 -15.68 6.57
C ILE A 278 8.63 -14.53 6.84
N LEU A 279 8.67 -14.04 8.07
CA LEU A 279 9.61 -12.98 8.46
C LEU A 279 11.06 -13.47 8.51
N GLN A 280 11.27 -14.78 8.73
CA GLN A 280 12.60 -15.42 8.86
C GLN A 280 13.11 -16.04 7.55
N SER A 281 12.27 -16.14 6.51
CA SER A 281 12.66 -16.66 5.18
C SER A 281 13.15 -15.53 4.27
#